data_55bb9c190c8de74db8c634472a1a5ac9
#
_entry.id   55bb9c190c8de74db8c634472a1a5ac9
#
_cell.length_a   1.000
_cell.length_b   1.000
_cell.length_c   1.000
_cell.angle_alpha   90.00
_cell.angle_beta   90.00
_cell.angle_gamma   90.00
#
_symmetry.space_group_name_H-M   'P 1'
#
loop_
_entity.id
_entity.type
_entity.pdbx_description
1 polymer ?
#
loop_
_entity_poly.entity_id
_entity_poly.type
_entity_poly.pdbx_seq_one_letter_code
_entity_poly.pdbx_strand_id
1 'polypeptide(L)'
;MIRTGDGSLFYPVQGRDVDMDYKTYPFVYDNKIRQVVAVALYALITTLVLAFITVVVVMLWLVLTPTIFHVEDGEEGSLIFKLFFFAGIIAIFLFDLYWFVQPFRKQYTVLGRNSVLIHRNVWLATQLLRGIKDQILFADIEKFDIPDDLDEFKHDPLPCVVTNPSHVVRIWTKKSVFPYYVITDQADAFVVELSKRINGEE
;
A
#
# COMPACT_ATOMS: atom_id res chain seq x y z
N MET A 1 -7.39 -13.57 18.15
CA MET A 1 -6.02 -13.01 18.00
C MET A 1 -5.11 -14.20 17.73
N ILE A 2 -4.61 -14.31 16.50
CA ILE A 2 -3.81 -15.46 16.09
C ILE A 2 -2.41 -14.97 15.79
N ARG A 3 -1.42 -15.67 16.34
CA ARG A 3 -0.02 -15.37 16.13
C ARG A 3 0.47 -16.25 14.96
N THR A 4 0.82 -15.64 13.85
CA THR A 4 1.48 -16.36 12.76
C THR A 4 2.91 -16.75 13.18
N GLY A 5 3.48 -17.82 12.60
CA GLY A 5 4.79 -18.36 12.97
C GLY A 5 5.95 -17.35 12.86
N ASP A 6 5.73 -16.18 12.27
CA ASP A 6 6.67 -15.07 12.15
C ASP A 6 6.48 -13.95 13.19
N GLY A 7 5.57 -14.15 14.17
CA GLY A 7 5.30 -13.18 15.25
C GLY A 7 4.38 -12.02 14.91
N SER A 8 3.78 -11.98 13.70
CA SER A 8 2.80 -10.95 13.35
C SER A 8 1.44 -11.23 13.97
N LEU A 9 0.78 -10.17 14.46
CA LEU A 9 -0.58 -10.25 15.02
C LEU A 9 -1.60 -10.14 13.89
N PHE A 10 -2.38 -11.19 13.71
CA PHE A 10 -3.49 -11.20 12.79
C PHE A 10 -4.78 -10.85 13.56
N TYR A 11 -5.50 -9.82 13.12
CA TYR A 11 -6.86 -9.53 13.59
C TYR A 11 -7.84 -10.12 12.57
N PRO A 12 -8.51 -11.23 12.86
CA PRO A 12 -9.58 -11.70 11.99
C PRO A 12 -10.68 -10.64 11.97
N VAL A 13 -11.16 -10.29 10.79
CA VAL A 13 -12.39 -9.50 10.64
C VAL A 13 -13.49 -10.28 11.34
N GLN A 14 -14.11 -9.66 12.35
CA GLN A 14 -15.15 -10.25 13.18
C GLN A 14 -16.32 -10.73 12.32
N GLY A 15 -16.52 -12.03 12.25
CA GLY A 15 -17.70 -12.62 11.64
C GLY A 15 -17.52 -14.11 11.27
N ARG A 16 -17.74 -14.98 12.23
CA ARG A 16 -18.01 -16.42 12.13
C ARG A 16 -16.89 -17.39 11.76
N ASP A 17 -16.79 -18.35 12.64
CA ASP A 17 -16.21 -19.70 12.56
C ASP A 17 -14.76 -19.85 12.07
N VAL A 18 -13.99 -20.14 13.09
CA VAL A 18 -12.56 -20.37 13.06
C VAL A 18 -12.33 -21.88 12.91
N ASP A 19 -12.54 -22.38 11.70
CA ASP A 19 -11.81 -23.58 11.27
C ASP A 19 -10.95 -23.16 10.08
N MET A 20 -9.64 -23.03 10.34
CA MET A 20 -8.78 -22.16 9.58
C MET A 20 -7.83 -22.97 8.71
N ASP A 21 -8.18 -23.06 7.46
CA ASP A 21 -7.22 -23.36 6.42
C ASP A 21 -6.87 -22.07 5.64
N TYR A 22 -6.14 -21.16 6.32
CA TYR A 22 -5.60 -19.96 5.69
C TYR A 22 -4.18 -20.21 5.24
N LYS A 23 -3.93 -20.11 3.95
CA LYS A 23 -2.59 -20.16 3.39
C LYS A 23 -2.11 -18.77 3.03
N THR A 24 -0.95 -18.39 3.56
CA THR A 24 -0.36 -17.06 3.36
C THR A 24 0.77 -17.14 2.36
N TYR A 25 0.72 -16.26 1.37
CA TYR A 25 1.73 -16.12 0.32
C TYR A 25 2.42 -14.77 0.49
N PRO A 26 3.73 -14.75 0.76
CA PRO A 26 4.47 -13.51 0.91
C PRO A 26 4.61 -12.80 -0.44
N PHE A 27 4.62 -11.48 -0.40
CA PHE A 27 4.96 -10.66 -1.56
C PHE A 27 6.48 -10.74 -1.82
N VAL A 28 6.85 -10.90 -3.08
CA VAL A 28 8.25 -10.99 -3.52
C VAL A 28 8.61 -9.82 -4.39
N TYR A 29 9.79 -9.26 -4.15
CA TYR A 29 10.42 -8.27 -5.02
C TYR A 29 11.51 -8.96 -5.84
N ASP A 30 11.31 -9.07 -7.14
CA ASP A 30 12.26 -9.73 -8.04
C ASP A 30 13.57 -8.96 -8.17
N ASN A 31 13.51 -7.64 -8.01
CA ASN A 31 14.68 -6.77 -8.13
C ASN A 31 14.78 -5.81 -6.95
N LYS A 32 15.58 -6.19 -5.94
CA LYS A 32 15.80 -5.37 -4.75
C LYS A 32 16.44 -4.00 -5.07
N ILE A 33 17.29 -3.93 -6.11
CA ILE A 33 17.93 -2.68 -6.53
C ILE A 33 16.87 -1.73 -7.08
N ARG A 34 16.01 -2.19 -7.98
CA ARG A 34 14.89 -1.37 -8.49
C ARG A 34 13.97 -0.90 -7.37
N GLN A 35 13.67 -1.76 -6.41
CA GLN A 35 12.90 -1.39 -5.24
C GLN A 35 13.56 -0.25 -4.47
N VAL A 36 14.86 -0.40 -4.14
CA VAL A 36 15.61 0.63 -3.40
C VAL A 36 15.65 1.93 -4.19
N VAL A 37 15.92 1.88 -5.49
CA VAL A 37 15.94 3.07 -6.36
C VAL A 37 14.56 3.73 -6.41
N ALA A 38 13.50 2.96 -6.58
CA ALA A 38 12.12 3.49 -6.61
C ALA A 38 11.75 4.15 -5.28
N VAL A 39 12.10 3.52 -4.15
CA VAL A 39 11.87 4.08 -2.82
C VAL A 39 12.70 5.34 -2.59
N ALA A 40 13.97 5.34 -2.99
CA ALA A 40 14.85 6.51 -2.87
C ALA A 40 14.35 7.69 -3.73
N LEU A 41 13.89 7.41 -4.95
CA LEU A 41 13.32 8.44 -5.83
C LEU A 41 12.02 9.01 -5.25
N TYR A 42 11.14 8.14 -4.74
CA TYR A 42 9.92 8.56 -4.08
C TYR A 42 10.20 9.42 -2.85
N ALA A 43 11.16 9.01 -2.01
CA ALA A 43 11.60 9.78 -0.86
C ALA A 43 12.15 11.17 -1.25
N LEU A 44 12.94 11.22 -2.32
CA LEU A 44 13.47 12.48 -2.83
C LEU A 44 12.34 13.41 -3.29
N ILE A 45 11.40 12.90 -4.06
CA ILE A 45 10.23 13.68 -4.56
C ILE A 45 9.38 14.18 -3.40
N THR A 46 9.03 13.32 -2.44
CA THR A 46 8.23 13.73 -1.27
C THR A 46 8.95 14.76 -0.42
N THR A 47 10.25 14.60 -0.21
CA THR A 47 11.07 15.60 0.53
C THR A 47 11.10 16.94 -0.19
N LEU A 48 11.26 16.98 -1.51
CA LEU A 48 11.23 18.21 -2.30
C LEU A 48 9.85 18.89 -2.24
N VAL A 49 8.78 18.12 -2.37
CA VAL A 49 7.41 18.66 -2.26
C VAL A 49 7.17 19.22 -0.87
N LEU A 50 7.59 18.52 0.16
CA LEU A 50 7.44 18.97 1.55
C LEU A 50 8.25 20.26 1.80
N ALA A 51 9.50 20.32 1.34
CA ALA A 51 10.31 21.51 1.43
C ALA A 51 9.64 22.70 0.73
N PHE A 52 9.10 22.50 -0.47
CA PHE A 52 8.37 23.53 -1.21
C PHE A 52 7.13 24.01 -0.43
N ILE A 53 6.32 23.10 0.08
CA ILE A 53 5.14 23.43 0.91
C ILE A 53 5.56 24.23 2.13
N THR A 54 6.64 23.83 2.81
CA THR A 54 7.16 24.52 3.99
C THR A 54 7.58 25.95 3.64
N VAL A 55 8.29 26.17 2.52
CA VAL A 55 8.67 27.50 2.06
C VAL A 55 7.45 28.35 1.77
N VAL A 56 6.44 27.82 1.08
CA VAL A 56 5.18 28.53 0.78
C VAL A 56 4.46 28.91 2.07
N VAL A 57 4.36 28.00 3.04
CA VAL A 57 3.71 28.26 4.32
C VAL A 57 4.46 29.34 5.11
N VAL A 58 5.80 29.31 5.13
CA VAL A 58 6.60 30.34 5.79
C VAL A 58 6.42 31.71 5.11
N MET A 59 6.43 31.76 3.78
CA MET A 59 6.19 33.00 3.03
C MET A 59 4.79 33.56 3.28
N LEU A 60 3.76 32.71 3.25
CA LEU A 60 2.39 33.12 3.58
C LEU A 60 2.31 33.64 5.02
N TRP A 61 2.97 32.99 5.97
CA TRP A 61 3.04 33.44 7.35
C TRP A 61 3.67 34.83 7.47
N LEU A 62 4.82 35.06 6.83
CA LEU A 62 5.52 36.35 6.84
C LEU A 62 4.69 37.48 6.24
N VAL A 63 3.88 37.17 5.20
CA VAL A 63 3.02 38.18 4.53
C VAL A 63 1.74 38.42 5.30
N LEU A 64 1.08 37.38 5.83
CA LEU A 64 -0.24 37.48 6.44
C LEU A 64 -0.18 37.92 7.92
N THR A 65 0.91 37.62 8.63
CA THR A 65 1.01 37.97 10.06
C THR A 65 0.86 39.48 10.33
N PRO A 66 1.52 40.39 9.59
CA PRO A 66 1.32 41.82 9.79
C PRO A 66 -0.06 42.33 9.40
N THR A 67 -0.74 41.62 8.48
CA THR A 67 -2.00 42.12 7.86
C THR A 67 -3.24 41.63 8.60
N ILE A 68 -3.22 40.42 9.10
CA ILE A 68 -4.38 39.78 9.78
C ILE A 68 -4.34 40.00 11.30
N PHE A 69 -3.14 39.94 11.85
CA PHE A 69 -2.92 40.14 13.26
C PHE A 69 -2.33 41.55 13.43
N HIS A 70 -3.21 42.56 13.49
CA HIS A 70 -2.91 43.79 14.22
C HIS A 70 -2.71 43.40 15.70
N VAL A 71 -1.70 42.61 15.97
CA VAL A 71 -1.26 42.29 17.31
C VAL A 71 -0.52 43.56 17.78
N GLU A 72 -1.25 44.46 18.37
CA GLU A 72 -0.61 45.39 19.31
C GLU A 72 0.16 44.50 20.28
N ASP A 73 1.46 44.55 20.21
CA ASP A 73 2.54 44.00 21.00
C ASP A 73 2.20 43.17 22.27
N GLY A 74 1.30 42.21 22.18
CA GLY A 74 1.07 41.20 23.21
C GLY A 74 1.92 39.96 22.89
N GLU A 75 3.06 39.81 23.57
CA GLU A 75 3.98 38.68 23.40
C GLU A 75 3.31 37.29 23.43
N GLU A 76 2.20 37.15 24.18
CA GLU A 76 1.49 35.87 24.36
C GLU A 76 0.83 35.34 23.07
N GLY A 77 0.17 36.17 22.29
CA GLY A 77 -0.48 35.76 21.05
C GLY A 77 0.52 35.28 19.99
N SER A 78 1.67 35.92 19.94
CA SER A 78 2.79 35.56 19.08
C SER A 78 3.39 34.19 19.45
N LEU A 79 3.47 33.89 20.77
CA LEU A 79 4.01 32.62 21.26
C LEU A 79 3.09 31.44 20.91
N ILE A 80 1.79 31.58 21.14
CA ILE A 80 0.78 30.56 20.84
C ILE A 80 0.80 30.23 19.36
N PHE A 81 0.82 31.26 18.49
CA PHE A 81 0.87 31.05 17.05
C PHE A 81 2.15 30.34 16.61
N LYS A 82 3.30 30.72 17.14
CA LYS A 82 4.58 30.03 16.87
C LYS A 82 4.52 28.55 17.25
N LEU A 83 3.94 28.23 18.41
CA LEU A 83 3.78 26.86 18.88
C LEU A 83 2.90 26.03 17.92
N PHE A 84 1.76 26.57 17.49
CA PHE A 84 0.89 25.89 16.51
C PHE A 84 1.59 25.69 15.16
N PHE A 85 2.35 26.69 14.71
CA PHE A 85 3.12 26.59 13.46
C PHE A 85 4.18 25.48 13.54
N PHE A 86 4.99 25.44 14.60
CA PHE A 86 5.97 24.38 14.80
C PHE A 86 5.31 23.00 14.97
N ALA A 87 4.21 22.92 15.70
CA ALA A 87 3.46 21.67 15.83
C ALA A 87 2.94 21.18 14.46
N GLY A 88 2.47 22.08 13.60
CA GLY A 88 2.08 21.77 12.23
C GLY A 88 3.23 21.23 11.40
N ILE A 89 4.40 21.85 11.43
CA ILE A 89 5.60 21.36 10.72
C ILE A 89 5.99 19.97 11.22
N ILE A 90 6.01 19.76 12.54
CA ILE A 90 6.32 18.45 13.13
C ILE A 90 5.30 17.39 12.69
N ALA A 91 4.01 17.73 12.70
CA ALA A 91 2.96 16.81 12.24
C ALA A 91 3.12 16.41 10.77
N ILE A 92 3.44 17.37 9.89
CA ILE A 92 3.73 17.12 8.47
C ILE A 92 4.94 16.21 8.33
N PHE A 93 6.03 16.49 9.06
CA PHE A 93 7.24 15.68 9.03
C PHE A 93 6.98 14.23 9.51
N LEU A 94 6.22 14.05 10.60
CA LEU A 94 5.87 12.73 11.10
C LEU A 94 4.96 11.97 10.11
N PHE A 95 4.05 12.68 9.44
CA PHE A 95 3.21 12.12 8.40
C PHE A 95 4.05 11.65 7.19
N ASP A 96 5.01 12.47 6.74
CA ASP A 96 5.91 12.11 5.65
C ASP A 96 6.79 10.91 6.01
N LEU A 97 7.35 10.89 7.23
CA LEU A 97 8.10 9.76 7.75
C LEU A 97 7.25 8.48 7.79
N TYR A 98 5.99 8.59 8.22
CA TYR A 98 5.05 7.46 8.20
C TYR A 98 4.86 6.91 6.78
N TRP A 99 4.64 7.80 5.79
CA TRP A 99 4.52 7.42 4.39
C TRP A 99 5.78 6.79 3.83
N PHE A 100 6.94 7.31 4.20
CA PHE A 100 8.24 6.79 3.78
C PHE A 100 8.48 5.35 4.25
N VAL A 101 8.02 5.01 5.44
CA VAL A 101 8.17 3.65 6.01
C VAL A 101 7.20 2.63 5.36
N GLN A 102 6.09 3.07 4.77
CA GLN A 102 5.08 2.16 4.20
C GLN A 102 5.62 1.18 3.13
N PRO A 103 6.53 1.56 2.19
CA PRO A 103 7.09 0.64 1.21
C PRO A 103 7.81 -0.56 1.82
N PHE A 104 8.29 -0.44 3.06
CA PHE A 104 9.01 -1.49 3.77
C PHE A 104 8.11 -2.40 4.61
N ARG A 105 6.82 -2.09 4.71
CA ARG A 105 5.87 -2.95 5.42
C ARG A 105 5.70 -4.27 4.69
N LYS A 106 5.57 -5.34 5.45
CA LYS A 106 5.27 -6.67 4.92
C LYS A 106 3.96 -6.64 4.14
N GLN A 107 4.01 -7.15 2.93
CA GLN A 107 2.87 -7.36 2.06
C GLN A 107 2.66 -8.86 1.93
N TYR A 108 1.42 -9.28 1.79
CA TYR A 108 1.09 -10.69 1.67
C TYR A 108 -0.29 -10.88 1.06
N THR A 109 -0.52 -12.04 0.50
CA THR A 109 -1.83 -12.51 0.08
C THR A 109 -2.25 -13.69 0.94
N VAL A 110 -3.48 -13.68 1.39
CA VAL A 110 -4.07 -14.78 2.16
C VAL A 110 -5.14 -15.45 1.30
N LEU A 111 -4.97 -16.73 1.08
CA LEU A 111 -5.98 -17.58 0.48
C LEU A 111 -6.84 -18.17 1.61
N GLY A 112 -8.07 -17.67 1.72
CA GLY A 112 -9.06 -18.13 2.68
C GLY A 112 -9.96 -19.23 2.11
N ARG A 113 -10.95 -19.63 2.88
CA ARG A 113 -11.92 -20.68 2.47
C ARG A 113 -12.78 -20.23 1.29
N ASN A 114 -13.24 -18.96 1.28
CA ASN A 114 -14.19 -18.44 0.29
C ASN A 114 -13.70 -17.17 -0.40
N SER A 115 -12.46 -16.74 -0.13
CA SER A 115 -11.96 -15.46 -0.63
C SER A 115 -10.43 -15.40 -0.66
N VAL A 116 -9.93 -14.54 -1.54
CA VAL A 116 -8.53 -14.09 -1.55
C VAL A 116 -8.48 -12.72 -0.89
N LEU A 117 -7.63 -12.56 0.11
CA LEU A 117 -7.33 -11.27 0.73
C LEU A 117 -5.94 -10.83 0.30
N ILE A 118 -5.84 -9.71 -0.41
CA ILE A 118 -4.58 -9.11 -0.84
C ILE A 118 -4.28 -7.92 0.06
N HIS A 119 -3.16 -7.99 0.78
CA HIS A 119 -2.69 -6.90 1.63
C HIS A 119 -1.46 -6.25 1.02
N ARG A 120 -1.59 -4.95 0.66
CA ARG A 120 -0.53 -4.15 0.04
C ARG A 120 -0.09 -3.03 0.98
N ASN A 121 1.10 -2.52 0.75
CA ASN A 121 1.44 -1.20 1.32
C ASN A 121 0.74 -0.09 0.52
N VAL A 122 0.73 1.12 1.09
CA VAL A 122 0.08 2.28 0.47
C VAL A 122 0.69 2.61 -0.89
N TRP A 123 2.02 2.54 -1.01
CA TRP A 123 2.72 2.86 -2.25
C TRP A 123 2.33 1.92 -3.39
N LEU A 124 2.31 0.61 -3.14
CA LEU A 124 1.90 -0.37 -4.15
C LEU A 124 0.40 -0.25 -4.48
N ALA A 125 -0.44 0.03 -3.47
CA ALA A 125 -1.86 0.25 -3.67
C ALA A 125 -2.13 1.44 -4.61
N THR A 126 -1.42 2.56 -4.41
CA THR A 126 -1.56 3.73 -5.28
C THR A 126 -1.06 3.46 -6.70
N GLN A 127 0.02 2.71 -6.85
CA GLN A 127 0.54 2.35 -8.18
C GLN A 127 -0.40 1.43 -8.95
N LEU A 128 -1.06 0.51 -8.26
CA LEU A 128 -2.05 -0.38 -8.83
C LEU A 128 -3.45 0.23 -8.94
N LEU A 129 -3.63 1.48 -8.51
CA LEU A 129 -4.94 2.13 -8.40
C LEU A 129 -5.94 1.27 -7.61
N ARG A 130 -5.47 0.60 -6.56
CA ARG A 130 -6.22 -0.35 -5.73
C ARG A 130 -6.19 0.04 -4.25
N GLY A 131 -7.03 -0.60 -3.46
CA GLY A 131 -7.02 -0.45 -2.01
C GLY A 131 -5.79 -1.08 -1.33
N ILE A 132 -5.53 -0.68 -0.09
CA ILE A 132 -4.49 -1.30 0.75
C ILE A 132 -4.86 -2.75 1.08
N LYS A 133 -6.15 -3.02 1.23
CA LYS A 133 -6.72 -4.34 1.46
C LYS A 133 -7.86 -4.56 0.48
N ASP A 134 -7.72 -5.59 -0.34
CA ASP A 134 -8.78 -6.04 -1.23
C ASP A 134 -9.18 -7.46 -0.84
N GLN A 135 -10.48 -7.68 -0.72
CA GLN A 135 -11.06 -9.00 -0.53
C GLN A 135 -11.84 -9.38 -1.80
N ILE A 136 -11.43 -10.47 -2.42
CA ILE A 136 -12.03 -11.02 -3.62
C ILE A 136 -12.74 -12.30 -3.24
N LEU A 137 -14.06 -12.34 -3.36
CA LEU A 137 -14.83 -13.57 -3.15
C LEU A 137 -14.61 -14.52 -4.32
N PHE A 138 -14.51 -15.82 -4.08
CA PHE A 138 -14.36 -16.81 -5.16
C PHE A 138 -15.50 -16.76 -6.16
N ALA A 139 -16.72 -16.48 -5.71
CA ALA A 139 -17.89 -16.32 -6.58
C ALA A 139 -17.81 -15.13 -7.55
N ASP A 140 -16.96 -14.15 -7.26
CA ASP A 140 -16.72 -12.98 -8.10
C ASP A 140 -15.58 -13.20 -9.11
N ILE A 141 -14.77 -14.26 -8.97
CA ILE A 141 -13.67 -14.56 -9.88
C ILE A 141 -14.23 -15.11 -11.18
N GLU A 142 -13.80 -14.51 -12.30
CA GLU A 142 -14.13 -14.99 -13.65
C GLU A 142 -13.06 -15.92 -14.21
N LYS A 143 -11.80 -15.48 -14.07
CA LYS A 143 -10.62 -16.24 -14.50
C LYS A 143 -9.41 -15.79 -13.70
N PHE A 144 -8.39 -16.62 -13.70
CA PHE A 144 -7.06 -16.30 -13.20
C PHE A 144 -6.02 -17.01 -14.04
N ASP A 145 -4.87 -16.36 -14.20
CA ASP A 145 -3.76 -16.87 -15.00
C ASP A 145 -2.42 -16.35 -14.50
N ILE A 146 -1.35 -17.00 -14.93
CA ILE A 146 0.01 -16.51 -14.85
C ILE A 146 0.35 -15.99 -16.25
N PRO A 147 0.75 -14.71 -16.42
CA PRO A 147 1.06 -14.17 -17.74
C PRO A 147 2.34 -14.82 -18.30
N ASP A 148 2.36 -15.05 -19.59
CA ASP A 148 3.54 -15.58 -20.28
C ASP A 148 4.63 -14.52 -20.44
N ASP A 149 4.23 -13.24 -20.58
CA ASP A 149 5.14 -12.11 -20.77
C ASP A 149 4.65 -10.88 -20.02
N LEU A 150 5.60 -10.06 -19.55
CA LEU A 150 5.32 -8.75 -18.95
C LEU A 150 4.97 -7.68 -20.00
N ASP A 151 5.26 -7.90 -21.26
CA ASP A 151 4.90 -6.99 -22.35
C ASP A 151 3.38 -6.84 -22.54
N GLU A 152 2.62 -7.84 -22.11
CA GLU A 152 1.15 -7.76 -22.04
C GLU A 152 0.65 -6.65 -21.10
N PHE A 153 1.50 -6.20 -20.17
CA PHE A 153 1.16 -5.18 -19.18
C PHE A 153 1.42 -3.74 -19.62
N LYS A 154 1.72 -3.49 -20.90
CA LYS A 154 1.96 -2.12 -21.39
C LYS A 154 0.84 -1.13 -21.07
N HIS A 155 -0.37 -1.64 -20.85
CA HIS A 155 -1.56 -0.85 -20.54
C HIS A 155 -2.09 -1.07 -19.12
N ASP A 156 -1.52 -2.00 -18.37
CA ASP A 156 -1.94 -2.33 -17.01
C ASP A 156 -1.03 -1.66 -15.97
N PRO A 157 -1.58 -1.17 -14.86
CA PRO A 157 -0.79 -0.53 -13.80
C PRO A 157 0.00 -1.55 -12.97
N LEU A 158 0.84 -2.37 -13.62
CA LEU A 158 1.71 -3.30 -12.91
C LEU A 158 2.87 -2.53 -12.27
N PRO A 159 3.21 -2.82 -11.02
CA PRO A 159 4.33 -2.14 -10.38
C PRO A 159 5.65 -2.48 -11.07
N CYS A 160 6.47 -1.46 -11.28
CA CYS A 160 7.80 -1.58 -11.90
C CYS A 160 8.80 -2.44 -11.10
N VAL A 161 8.38 -2.99 -9.97
CA VAL A 161 9.18 -3.89 -9.11
C VAL A 161 9.13 -5.34 -9.54
N VAL A 162 8.20 -5.71 -10.42
CA VAL A 162 8.07 -7.07 -10.95
C VAL A 162 8.82 -7.15 -12.29
N THR A 163 9.72 -8.11 -12.39
CA THR A 163 10.52 -8.36 -13.59
C THR A 163 10.37 -9.79 -14.11
N ASN A 164 9.78 -10.68 -13.32
CA ASN A 164 9.54 -12.07 -13.67
C ASN A 164 8.02 -12.33 -13.77
N PRO A 165 7.49 -12.65 -14.97
CA PRO A 165 6.07 -12.95 -15.14
C PRO A 165 5.60 -14.16 -14.33
N SER A 166 6.47 -15.15 -14.11
CA SER A 166 6.15 -16.34 -13.32
C SER A 166 5.86 -16.06 -11.83
N HIS A 167 6.14 -14.85 -11.34
CA HIS A 167 5.82 -14.42 -9.97
C HIS A 167 4.50 -13.65 -9.87
N VAL A 168 3.76 -13.54 -10.98
CA VAL A 168 2.53 -12.77 -11.03
C VAL A 168 1.34 -13.67 -11.31
N VAL A 169 0.29 -13.56 -10.50
CA VAL A 169 -1.01 -14.15 -10.81
C VAL A 169 -2.02 -13.02 -11.02
N ARG A 170 -2.68 -13.02 -12.16
CA ARG A 170 -3.80 -12.13 -12.47
C ARG A 170 -5.10 -12.79 -12.06
N ILE A 171 -5.95 -12.04 -11.37
CA ILE A 171 -7.29 -12.48 -10.99
C ILE A 171 -8.30 -11.49 -11.57
N TRP A 172 -9.08 -11.94 -12.53
CA TRP A 172 -10.15 -11.18 -13.16
C TRP A 172 -11.45 -11.39 -12.39
N THR A 173 -12.19 -10.32 -12.19
CA THR A 173 -13.44 -10.37 -11.44
C THR A 173 -14.57 -9.69 -12.19
N LYS A 174 -15.80 -10.14 -11.95
CA LYS A 174 -17.03 -9.57 -12.52
C LYS A 174 -17.24 -8.07 -12.19
N LYS A 175 -16.58 -7.59 -11.14
CA LYS A 175 -16.78 -6.23 -10.59
C LYS A 175 -15.73 -5.22 -11.02
N SER A 176 -14.67 -5.66 -11.69
CA SER A 176 -13.53 -4.80 -12.00
C SER A 176 -13.07 -4.96 -13.44
N VAL A 177 -12.88 -3.83 -14.11
CA VAL A 177 -12.32 -3.79 -15.47
C VAL A 177 -10.84 -4.23 -15.48
N PHE A 178 -10.11 -3.93 -14.41
CA PHE A 178 -8.70 -4.30 -14.29
C PHE A 178 -8.52 -5.54 -13.41
N PRO A 179 -7.57 -6.43 -13.74
CA PRO A 179 -7.29 -7.59 -12.91
C PRO A 179 -6.70 -7.19 -11.55
N TYR A 180 -6.84 -8.06 -10.58
CA TYR A 180 -6.08 -8.00 -9.34
C TYR A 180 -4.80 -8.80 -9.51
N TYR A 181 -3.72 -8.31 -8.91
CA TYR A 181 -2.41 -8.94 -8.99
C TYR A 181 -2.00 -9.52 -7.65
N VAL A 182 -1.67 -10.80 -7.65
CA VAL A 182 -0.97 -11.48 -6.57
C VAL A 182 0.48 -11.67 -7.02
N ILE A 183 1.42 -11.18 -6.24
CA ILE A 183 2.85 -11.19 -6.58
C ILE A 183 3.56 -12.04 -5.53
N THR A 184 4.00 -13.22 -5.93
CA THR A 184 4.62 -14.20 -5.04
C THR A 184 5.55 -15.13 -5.83
N ASP A 185 6.60 -15.64 -5.21
CA ASP A 185 7.48 -16.67 -5.76
C ASP A 185 6.81 -18.07 -5.83
N GLN A 186 5.62 -18.20 -5.23
CA GLN A 186 4.83 -19.42 -5.21
C GLN A 186 3.58 -19.31 -6.11
N ALA A 187 3.69 -18.63 -7.25
CA ALA A 187 2.53 -18.35 -8.10
C ALA A 187 1.84 -19.63 -8.60
N ASP A 188 2.60 -20.63 -9.04
CA ASP A 188 2.06 -21.95 -9.46
C ASP A 188 1.31 -22.64 -8.32
N ALA A 189 1.92 -22.68 -7.13
CA ALA A 189 1.30 -23.28 -5.95
C ALA A 189 0.02 -22.52 -5.54
N PHE A 190 0.02 -21.19 -5.68
CA PHE A 190 -1.15 -20.35 -5.42
C PHE A 190 -2.28 -20.66 -6.40
N VAL A 191 -1.98 -20.75 -7.71
CA VAL A 191 -2.96 -21.04 -8.76
C VAL A 191 -3.60 -22.42 -8.55
N VAL A 192 -2.78 -23.44 -8.27
CA VAL A 192 -3.26 -24.80 -7.99
C VAL A 192 -4.19 -24.81 -6.78
N GLU A 193 -3.79 -24.17 -5.70
CA GLU A 193 -4.59 -24.11 -4.47
C GLU A 193 -5.88 -23.31 -4.66
N LEU A 194 -5.80 -22.17 -5.37
CA LEU A 194 -6.97 -21.36 -5.71
C LEU A 194 -7.97 -22.16 -6.54
N SER A 195 -7.49 -22.90 -7.55
CA SER A 195 -8.33 -23.75 -8.40
C SER A 195 -9.06 -24.82 -7.58
N LYS A 196 -8.35 -25.53 -6.69
CA LYS A 196 -8.95 -26.53 -5.82
C LYS A 196 -10.07 -25.94 -4.98
N ARG A 197 -9.83 -24.79 -4.34
CA ARG A 197 -10.82 -24.15 -3.47
C ARG A 197 -12.04 -23.60 -4.21
N ILE A 198 -11.86 -23.10 -5.42
CA ILE A 198 -12.99 -22.66 -6.28
C ILE A 198 -13.83 -23.85 -6.71
N ASN A 199 -13.21 -24.99 -7.03
CA ASN A 199 -13.90 -26.19 -7.47
C ASN A 199 -14.47 -27.02 -6.31
N GLY A 200 -14.15 -26.68 -5.06
CA GLY A 200 -14.61 -27.45 -3.88
C GLY A 200 -13.89 -28.79 -3.73
N GLU A 201 -12.70 -28.93 -4.30
CA GLU A 201 -11.84 -30.09 -4.18
C GLU A 201 -10.98 -29.93 -2.91
N GLU A 202 -11.48 -30.44 -1.77
CA GLU A 202 -10.73 -30.55 -0.51
C GLU A 202 -9.84 -31.79 -0.47
#